data_96a5396ed0bde723c1c784279b35a954
#
_entry.id   96a5396ed0bde723c1c784279b35a954
#
_cell.length_a   1.000
_cell.length_b   1.000
_cell.length_c   1.000
_cell.angle_alpha   90.00
_cell.angle_beta   90.00
_cell.angle_gamma   90.00
#
_symmetry.space_group_name_H-M   'P 1'
#
loop_
_entity.id
_entity.type
_entity.pdbx_description
1 polymer ?
#
loop_
_entity_poly.entity_id
_entity_poly.type
_entity_poly.pdbx_seq_one_letter_code
_entity_poly.pdbx_strand_id
1 'polypeptide(L)'
;GIRGIHFLDSGNYHYVTGIMTEQIKQGFSLILFDHHTDMQKPMIEHMTSCGDWAGKVLKTNPWLQQLILIGPQERDIQQIYSEKEGLVTSTELREKLVTFSAEEIQSGEAGNKISKIKKNFPVYISIDKDILDEEYSETNWSQGKMSLPVLERLLMPFLKSGNILGIDICGECQQGMPLPQYLEAEEINGETNKELFDFLMHYSHM
;
A
#
# COMPACT_ATOMS: atom_id res chain seq x y z
N GLY A 1 -18.08 6.95 4.93
CA GLY A 1 -17.94 6.12 3.70
C GLY A 1 -16.50 5.99 3.29
N ILE A 2 -16.21 5.10 2.37
CA ILE A 2 -14.83 4.84 1.89
C ILE A 2 -14.37 5.83 0.80
N ARG A 3 -15.29 6.62 0.26
CA ARG A 3 -14.99 7.56 -0.82
C ARG A 3 -14.25 8.78 -0.28
N GLY A 4 -13.24 9.23 -0.99
CA GLY A 4 -12.40 10.37 -0.61
C GLY A 4 -10.96 9.94 -0.32
N ILE A 5 -10.17 10.89 0.16
CA ILE A 5 -8.78 10.68 0.62
C ILE A 5 -8.80 10.69 2.15
N HIS A 6 -8.22 9.65 2.75
CA HIS A 6 -8.20 9.44 4.19
C HIS A 6 -6.76 9.37 4.69
N PHE A 7 -6.41 10.16 5.69
CA PHE A 7 -5.13 10.06 6.36
C PHE A 7 -5.29 9.21 7.62
N LEU A 8 -4.53 8.13 7.73
CA LEU A 8 -4.64 7.12 8.79
C LEU A 8 -3.58 7.25 9.89
N ASP A 9 -2.79 8.34 9.90
CA ASP A 9 -1.70 8.56 10.84
C ASP A 9 -0.55 7.56 10.65
N SER A 10 -0.01 7.00 11.71
CA SER A 10 1.13 6.06 11.70
C SER A 10 0.83 4.78 10.92
N GLY A 11 1.86 4.16 10.32
CA GLY A 11 1.79 2.83 9.72
C GLY A 11 1.25 1.74 10.67
N ASN A 12 1.30 1.97 11.99
CA ASN A 12 0.66 1.09 12.96
C ASN A 12 -0.85 0.93 12.74
N TYR A 13 -1.49 1.90 12.11
CA TYR A 13 -2.92 1.89 11.80
C TYR A 13 -3.24 1.42 10.38
N HIS A 14 -2.26 0.97 9.61
CA HIS A 14 -2.47 0.54 8.23
C HIS A 14 -3.56 -0.55 8.10
N TYR A 15 -3.77 -1.38 9.13
CA TYR A 15 -4.87 -2.36 9.16
C TYR A 15 -6.29 -1.74 9.02
N VAL A 16 -6.44 -0.42 9.21
CA VAL A 16 -7.71 0.29 9.00
C VAL A 16 -8.14 0.21 7.54
N THR A 17 -7.21 0.16 6.60
CA THR A 17 -7.46 -0.12 5.17
C THR A 17 -8.25 -1.41 4.99
N GLY A 18 -7.89 -2.45 5.74
CA GLY A 18 -8.65 -3.71 5.74
C GLY A 18 -10.11 -3.51 6.15
N ILE A 19 -10.35 -2.73 7.21
CA ILE A 19 -11.70 -2.41 7.69
C ILE A 19 -12.48 -1.57 6.66
N MET A 20 -11.83 -0.61 6.01
CA MET A 20 -12.45 0.23 4.97
C MET A 20 -12.82 -0.62 3.75
N THR A 21 -11.95 -1.51 3.30
CA THR A 21 -12.21 -2.38 2.15
C THR A 21 -13.28 -3.45 2.41
N GLU A 22 -13.54 -3.82 3.67
CA GLU A 22 -14.68 -4.69 4.04
C GLU A 22 -16.05 -4.04 3.74
N GLN A 23 -16.12 -2.71 3.63
CA GLN A 23 -17.36 -2.01 3.27
C GLN A 23 -17.67 -2.07 1.76
N ILE A 24 -16.72 -2.47 0.92
CA ILE A 24 -16.89 -2.59 -0.53
C ILE A 24 -17.70 -3.86 -0.81
N LYS A 25 -18.85 -3.71 -1.49
CA LYS A 25 -19.78 -4.81 -1.82
C LYS A 25 -19.90 -5.03 -3.33
N GLN A 26 -18.82 -4.79 -4.05
CA GLN A 26 -18.67 -5.07 -5.49
C GLN A 26 -17.26 -5.52 -5.78
N GLY A 27 -17.05 -6.18 -6.92
CA GLY A 27 -15.70 -6.58 -7.33
C GLY A 27 -14.78 -5.37 -7.44
N PHE A 28 -13.59 -5.42 -6.82
CA PHE A 28 -12.61 -4.33 -6.82
C PHE A 28 -11.17 -4.85 -6.84
N SER A 29 -10.24 -3.97 -7.20
CA SER A 29 -8.81 -4.18 -7.06
C SER A 29 -8.26 -3.30 -5.92
N LEU A 30 -7.43 -3.88 -5.07
CA LEU A 30 -6.68 -3.15 -4.05
C LEU A 30 -5.28 -2.87 -4.59
N ILE A 31 -4.90 -1.59 -4.63
CA ILE A 31 -3.56 -1.15 -5.01
C ILE A 31 -2.85 -0.73 -3.72
N LEU A 32 -1.81 -1.44 -3.37
CA LEU A 32 -1.06 -1.23 -2.12
C LEU A 32 0.36 -0.81 -2.44
N PHE A 33 0.72 0.41 -2.06
CA PHE A 33 2.07 0.96 -2.06
C PHE A 33 2.64 0.88 -0.65
N ASP A 34 3.69 0.11 -0.46
CA ASP A 34 4.24 -0.17 0.86
C ASP A 34 5.67 -0.70 0.76
N HIS A 35 6.52 -0.41 1.72
CA HIS A 35 7.83 -1.04 1.85
C HIS A 35 7.72 -2.47 2.37
N HIS A 36 6.65 -2.80 3.11
CA HIS A 36 6.35 -4.09 3.69
C HIS A 36 5.33 -4.88 2.87
N THR A 37 5.19 -6.15 3.14
CA THR A 37 4.18 -6.97 2.44
C THR A 37 2.83 -6.96 3.13
N ASP A 38 2.80 -6.67 4.42
CA ASP A 38 1.62 -6.75 5.29
C ASP A 38 0.86 -8.10 5.19
N MET A 39 1.63 -9.15 4.91
CA MET A 39 1.15 -10.52 4.74
C MET A 39 1.88 -11.51 5.66
N GLN A 40 2.31 -11.05 6.84
CA GLN A 40 2.89 -11.91 7.86
C GLN A 40 1.85 -12.86 8.47
N LYS A 41 2.31 -13.89 9.14
CA LYS A 41 1.42 -14.71 9.98
C LYS A 41 0.96 -13.88 11.18
N PRO A 42 -0.35 -13.88 11.51
CA PRO A 42 -0.84 -13.19 12.71
C PRO A 42 -0.08 -13.65 13.96
N MET A 43 0.40 -12.70 14.76
CA MET A 43 1.04 -13.01 16.04
C MET A 43 0.05 -13.56 17.08
N ILE A 44 -1.20 -13.10 16.99
CA ILE A 44 -2.30 -13.53 17.85
C ILE A 44 -3.44 -13.97 16.93
N GLU A 45 -3.93 -15.20 17.12
CA GLU A 45 -5.03 -15.74 16.35
C GLU A 45 -6.27 -14.83 16.46
N HIS A 46 -6.94 -14.57 15.36
CA HIS A 46 -8.11 -13.69 15.23
C HIS A 46 -7.87 -12.17 15.45
N MET A 47 -6.67 -11.73 15.79
CA MET A 47 -6.30 -10.30 15.76
C MET A 47 -5.67 -9.94 14.42
N THR A 48 -5.99 -8.74 13.95
CA THR A 48 -5.38 -8.16 12.76
C THR A 48 -4.48 -7.00 13.18
N SER A 49 -3.28 -6.97 12.64
CA SER A 49 -2.27 -5.94 12.87
C SER A 49 -1.88 -5.25 11.57
N CYS A 50 -1.05 -4.21 11.65
CA CYS A 50 -0.47 -3.57 10.48
C CYS A 50 0.36 -4.55 9.62
N GLY A 51 0.99 -5.56 10.20
CA GLY A 51 1.85 -6.49 9.46
C GLY A 51 1.13 -7.68 8.81
N ASP A 52 -0.19 -7.87 9.00
CA ASP A 52 -0.91 -9.05 8.49
C ASP A 52 -2.23 -8.76 7.78
N TRP A 53 -2.70 -7.53 7.80
CA TRP A 53 -4.02 -7.14 7.31
C TRP A 53 -4.22 -7.40 5.80
N ALA A 54 -3.20 -7.12 4.97
CA ALA A 54 -3.30 -7.30 3.53
C ALA A 54 -3.45 -8.79 3.17
N GLY A 55 -2.72 -9.64 3.87
CA GLY A 55 -2.87 -11.09 3.75
C GLY A 55 -4.25 -11.58 4.17
N LYS A 56 -4.84 -11.00 5.21
CA LYS A 56 -6.21 -11.30 5.63
C LYS A 56 -7.20 -10.87 4.56
N VAL A 57 -7.11 -9.64 4.06
CA VAL A 57 -7.98 -9.15 2.96
C VAL A 57 -7.88 -10.05 1.74
N LEU A 58 -6.66 -10.42 1.32
CA LEU A 58 -6.43 -11.32 0.19
C LEU A 58 -7.14 -12.66 0.36
N LYS A 59 -7.14 -13.23 1.57
CA LYS A 59 -7.75 -14.54 1.87
C LYS A 59 -9.26 -14.48 2.04
N THR A 60 -9.77 -13.43 2.67
CA THR A 60 -11.13 -13.47 3.23
C THR A 60 -12.12 -12.51 2.60
N ASN A 61 -11.65 -11.48 1.86
CA ASN A 61 -12.58 -10.53 1.25
C ASN A 61 -13.15 -11.12 -0.06
N PRO A 62 -14.46 -11.47 -0.11
CA PRO A 62 -15.06 -12.13 -1.27
C PRO A 62 -15.18 -11.22 -2.49
N TRP A 63 -15.08 -9.90 -2.31
CA TRP A 63 -15.19 -8.90 -3.36
C TRP A 63 -13.82 -8.55 -3.98
N LEU A 64 -12.72 -8.90 -3.33
CA LEU A 64 -11.39 -8.65 -3.85
C LEU A 64 -11.11 -9.54 -5.07
N GLN A 65 -10.89 -8.88 -6.22
CA GLN A 65 -10.58 -9.54 -7.49
C GLN A 65 -9.08 -9.57 -7.77
N GLN A 66 -8.35 -8.60 -7.24
CA GLN A 66 -6.90 -8.53 -7.36
C GLN A 66 -6.33 -7.62 -6.27
N LEU A 67 -5.18 -8.02 -5.71
CA LEU A 67 -4.31 -7.19 -4.90
C LEU A 67 -3.03 -6.93 -5.69
N ILE A 68 -2.67 -5.67 -5.86
CA ILE A 68 -1.44 -5.24 -6.54
C ILE A 68 -0.56 -4.61 -5.48
N LEU A 69 0.51 -5.31 -5.10
CA LEU A 69 1.47 -4.91 -4.09
C LEU A 69 2.71 -4.32 -4.77
N ILE A 70 3.07 -3.10 -4.40
CA ILE A 70 4.14 -2.32 -5.04
C ILE A 70 5.10 -1.80 -3.97
N GLY A 71 6.38 -2.16 -4.05
CA GLY A 71 7.44 -1.57 -3.25
C GLY A 71 8.23 -2.46 -2.31
N PRO A 72 7.74 -3.60 -1.81
CA PRO A 72 8.56 -4.46 -0.96
C PRO A 72 9.80 -4.97 -1.66
N GLN A 73 10.82 -5.33 -0.89
CA GLN A 73 12.00 -5.98 -1.44
C GLN A 73 11.66 -7.36 -2.00
N GLU A 74 12.36 -7.78 -3.05
CA GLU A 74 12.14 -9.06 -3.71
C GLU A 74 12.21 -10.25 -2.73
N ARG A 75 13.15 -10.21 -1.77
CA ARG A 75 13.29 -11.25 -0.74
C ARG A 75 12.04 -11.39 0.13
N ASP A 76 11.37 -10.28 0.46
CA ASP A 76 10.18 -10.27 1.32
C ASP A 76 8.96 -10.76 0.52
N ILE A 77 8.89 -10.43 -0.76
CA ILE A 77 7.91 -10.99 -1.69
C ILE A 77 8.10 -12.49 -1.84
N GLN A 78 9.32 -13.00 -2.00
CA GLN A 78 9.59 -14.43 -2.09
C GLN A 78 9.16 -15.18 -0.82
N GLN A 79 9.32 -14.55 0.35
CA GLN A 79 8.93 -15.16 1.62
C GLN A 79 7.42 -15.43 1.70
N ILE A 80 6.56 -14.55 1.18
CA ILE A 80 5.11 -14.78 1.19
C ILE A 80 4.66 -15.94 0.29
N TYR A 81 5.49 -16.33 -0.69
CA TYR A 81 5.25 -17.50 -1.56
C TYR A 81 5.92 -18.79 -1.05
N SER A 82 6.65 -18.74 0.05
CA SER A 82 7.34 -19.91 0.62
C SER A 82 6.34 -20.99 1.03
N GLU A 83 6.62 -22.25 0.67
CA GLU A 83 5.75 -23.40 1.01
C GLU A 83 5.63 -23.63 2.52
N LYS A 84 6.68 -23.31 3.28
CA LYS A 84 6.73 -23.56 4.75
C LYS A 84 6.14 -22.43 5.56
N GLU A 85 6.42 -21.19 5.18
CA GLU A 85 6.14 -20.01 6.00
C GLU A 85 5.25 -19.00 5.32
N GLY A 86 5.09 -19.10 3.99
CA GLY A 86 4.35 -18.14 3.20
C GLY A 86 2.84 -18.25 3.38
N LEU A 87 2.19 -17.14 3.09
CA LEU A 87 0.73 -17.01 3.15
C LEU A 87 0.08 -17.39 1.82
N VAL A 88 0.78 -17.14 0.69
CA VAL A 88 0.25 -17.29 -0.68
C VAL A 88 0.63 -18.66 -1.24
N THR A 89 0.01 -19.70 -0.72
CA THR A 89 0.33 -21.09 -1.06
C THR A 89 -0.61 -21.70 -2.12
N SER A 90 -1.88 -21.26 -2.18
CA SER A 90 -2.84 -21.78 -3.15
C SER A 90 -2.74 -21.08 -4.51
N THR A 91 -3.15 -21.79 -5.57
CA THR A 91 -3.24 -21.22 -6.93
C THR A 91 -4.18 -20.03 -6.98
N GLU A 92 -5.32 -20.10 -6.28
CA GLU A 92 -6.31 -19.02 -6.23
C GLU A 92 -5.70 -17.71 -5.68
N LEU A 93 -4.95 -17.78 -4.57
CA LEU A 93 -4.30 -16.59 -4.00
C LEU A 93 -3.21 -16.05 -4.92
N ARG A 94 -2.46 -16.93 -5.59
CA ARG A 94 -1.42 -16.54 -6.56
C ARG A 94 -2.01 -15.82 -7.78
N GLU A 95 -3.20 -16.19 -8.23
CA GLU A 95 -3.90 -15.53 -9.34
C GLU A 95 -4.49 -14.16 -8.96
N LYS A 96 -4.78 -13.96 -7.68
CA LYS A 96 -5.28 -12.67 -7.16
C LYS A 96 -4.17 -11.70 -6.81
N LEU A 97 -2.92 -12.15 -6.62
CA LEU A 97 -1.82 -11.30 -6.18
C LEU A 97 -0.86 -10.98 -7.34
N VAL A 98 -0.63 -9.69 -7.57
CA VAL A 98 0.42 -9.19 -8.46
C VAL A 98 1.39 -8.35 -7.65
N THR A 99 2.68 -8.64 -7.73
CA THR A 99 3.71 -7.98 -6.94
C THR A 99 4.71 -7.28 -7.85
N PHE A 100 5.15 -6.09 -7.43
CA PHE A 100 6.25 -5.35 -8.03
C PHE A 100 7.25 -5.01 -6.94
N SER A 101 8.43 -5.62 -7.00
CA SER A 101 9.47 -5.36 -6.01
C SER A 101 10.13 -4.00 -6.23
N ALA A 102 10.76 -3.48 -5.18
CA ALA A 102 11.55 -2.25 -5.27
C ALA A 102 12.64 -2.37 -6.34
N GLU A 103 13.28 -3.54 -6.44
CA GLU A 103 14.32 -3.84 -7.41
C GLU A 103 13.80 -3.84 -8.86
N GLU A 104 12.62 -4.44 -9.10
CA GLU A 104 11.97 -4.43 -10.43
C GLU A 104 11.57 -3.01 -10.86
N ILE A 105 11.12 -2.18 -9.92
CA ILE A 105 10.77 -0.79 -10.21
C ILE A 105 12.03 0.01 -10.56
N GLN A 106 13.10 -0.19 -9.80
CA GLN A 106 14.37 0.51 -10.00
C GLN A 106 15.07 0.10 -11.30
N SER A 107 15.02 -1.19 -11.68
CA SER A 107 15.60 -1.70 -12.92
C SER A 107 14.74 -1.40 -14.17
N GLY A 108 13.47 -1.03 -13.99
CA GLY A 108 12.51 -0.85 -15.09
C GLY A 108 11.92 -2.15 -15.64
N GLU A 109 12.16 -3.29 -15.00
CA GLU A 109 11.66 -4.60 -15.42
C GLU A 109 10.18 -4.85 -15.07
N ALA A 110 9.58 -3.96 -14.29
CA ALA A 110 8.17 -4.02 -13.89
C ALA A 110 7.17 -4.15 -15.07
N GLY A 111 7.56 -3.70 -16.26
CA GLY A 111 6.72 -3.70 -17.47
C GLY A 111 6.13 -5.06 -17.84
N ASN A 112 6.86 -6.15 -17.60
CA ASN A 112 6.44 -7.51 -17.96
C ASN A 112 5.22 -8.02 -17.16
N LYS A 113 4.95 -7.44 -15.99
CA LYS A 113 3.85 -7.83 -15.11
C LYS A 113 2.58 -6.98 -15.29
N ILE A 114 2.69 -5.84 -15.97
CA ILE A 114 1.56 -4.90 -16.17
C ILE A 114 0.39 -5.58 -16.91
N SER A 115 0.67 -6.51 -17.82
CA SER A 115 -0.37 -7.28 -18.52
C SER A 115 -1.22 -8.16 -17.61
N LYS A 116 -0.74 -8.48 -16.39
CA LYS A 116 -1.48 -9.25 -15.40
C LYS A 116 -2.49 -8.41 -14.61
N ILE A 117 -2.42 -7.08 -14.72
CA ILE A 117 -3.33 -6.19 -14.01
C ILE A 117 -4.70 -6.19 -14.69
N LYS A 118 -5.73 -6.57 -13.94
CA LYS A 118 -7.12 -6.55 -14.36
C LYS A 118 -7.66 -5.12 -14.30
N LYS A 119 -7.86 -4.49 -15.46
CA LYS A 119 -8.25 -3.06 -15.57
C LYS A 119 -9.77 -2.80 -15.52
N ASN A 120 -10.57 -3.85 -15.43
CA ASN A 120 -12.04 -3.78 -15.51
C ASN A 120 -12.74 -3.63 -14.15
N PHE A 121 -11.99 -3.55 -13.08
CA PHE A 121 -12.52 -3.37 -11.73
C PHE A 121 -12.23 -1.96 -11.19
N PRO A 122 -13.14 -1.38 -10.40
CA PRO A 122 -12.84 -0.19 -9.63
C PRO A 122 -11.68 -0.44 -8.67
N VAL A 123 -10.94 0.61 -8.33
CA VAL A 123 -9.75 0.51 -7.50
C VAL A 123 -9.93 1.18 -6.15
N TYR A 124 -9.40 0.58 -5.10
CA TYR A 124 -9.10 1.21 -3.83
C TYR A 124 -7.58 1.32 -3.73
N ILE A 125 -7.06 2.49 -3.38
CA ILE A 125 -5.62 2.76 -3.31
C ILE A 125 -5.24 2.97 -1.85
N SER A 126 -4.21 2.27 -1.39
CA SER A 126 -3.62 2.45 -0.07
C SER A 126 -2.13 2.76 -0.24
N ILE A 127 -1.66 3.78 0.46
CA ILE A 127 -0.28 4.27 0.40
C ILE A 127 0.28 4.31 1.81
N ASP A 128 1.29 3.46 2.11
CA ASP A 128 2.15 3.68 3.26
C ASP A 128 3.37 4.49 2.83
N LYS A 129 3.59 5.64 3.48
CA LYS A 129 4.71 6.53 3.16
C LYS A 129 6.06 5.95 3.53
N ASP A 130 6.11 4.82 4.24
CA ASP A 130 7.38 4.12 4.48
C ASP A 130 8.00 3.52 3.21
N ILE A 131 7.26 3.45 2.10
CA ILE A 131 7.82 3.14 0.77
C ILE A 131 8.83 4.20 0.30
N LEU A 132 8.68 5.44 0.79
CA LEU A 132 9.49 6.59 0.36
C LEU A 132 10.86 6.61 1.05
N ASP A 133 11.81 7.30 0.41
CA ASP A 133 13.08 7.66 1.03
C ASP A 133 12.88 8.66 2.18
N GLU A 134 13.78 8.67 3.15
CA GLU A 134 13.80 9.56 4.32
C GLU A 134 13.79 11.06 3.94
N GLU A 135 14.16 11.40 2.71
CA GLU A 135 14.03 12.76 2.17
C GLU A 135 12.57 13.22 2.06
N TYR A 136 11.62 12.27 1.86
CA TYR A 136 10.20 12.57 1.62
C TYR A 136 9.29 12.19 2.77
N SER A 137 9.70 11.32 3.66
CA SER A 137 8.90 10.93 4.82
C SER A 137 9.80 10.46 5.97
N GLU A 138 9.34 10.68 7.19
CA GLU A 138 9.92 10.05 8.38
C GLU A 138 8.84 9.26 9.10
N THR A 139 8.99 7.94 9.11
CA THR A 139 7.98 7.02 9.64
C THR A 139 8.52 6.25 10.84
N ASN A 140 7.65 5.56 11.55
CA ASN A 140 8.03 4.70 12.68
C ASN A 140 8.43 3.27 12.25
N TRP A 141 8.47 2.98 10.95
CA TRP A 141 8.86 1.70 10.39
C TRP A 141 10.11 1.84 9.51
N SER A 142 10.75 0.71 9.19
CA SER A 142 11.83 0.70 8.20
C SER A 142 11.33 1.20 6.86
N GLN A 143 12.13 2.04 6.20
CA GLN A 143 11.71 2.75 4.99
C GLN A 143 12.37 2.21 3.72
N GLY A 144 11.64 2.39 2.63
CA GLY A 144 12.11 2.18 1.27
C GLY A 144 13.03 3.31 0.78
N LYS A 145 13.24 3.34 -0.52
CA LYS A 145 14.10 4.32 -1.21
C LYS A 145 13.42 4.93 -2.43
N MET A 146 12.09 4.89 -2.47
CA MET A 146 11.34 5.47 -3.58
C MET A 146 11.27 6.98 -3.43
N SER A 147 11.49 7.72 -4.52
CA SER A 147 11.24 9.15 -4.52
C SER A 147 9.74 9.45 -4.75
N LEU A 148 9.26 10.57 -4.22
CA LEU A 148 7.87 11.00 -4.39
C LEU A 148 7.46 11.12 -5.87
N PRO A 149 8.27 11.69 -6.79
CA PRO A 149 7.95 11.70 -8.22
C PRO A 149 7.82 10.31 -8.86
N VAL A 150 8.54 9.31 -8.34
CA VAL A 150 8.38 7.92 -8.80
C VAL A 150 7.05 7.34 -8.33
N LEU A 151 6.68 7.54 -7.08
CA LEU A 151 5.38 7.14 -6.53
C LEU A 151 4.23 7.76 -7.33
N GLU A 152 4.26 9.07 -7.57
CA GLU A 152 3.26 9.77 -8.37
C GLU A 152 3.13 9.20 -9.80
N ARG A 153 4.26 8.92 -10.45
CA ARG A 153 4.26 8.28 -11.77
C ARG A 153 3.63 6.89 -11.76
N LEU A 154 3.84 6.11 -10.70
CA LEU A 154 3.25 4.77 -10.54
C LEU A 154 1.76 4.82 -10.20
N LEU A 155 1.29 5.88 -9.54
CA LEU A 155 -0.12 6.13 -9.25
C LEU A 155 -0.93 6.49 -10.51
N MET A 156 -0.33 7.23 -11.45
CA MET A 156 -1.02 7.79 -12.63
C MET A 156 -1.87 6.79 -13.42
N PRO A 157 -1.43 5.55 -13.73
CA PRO A 157 -2.26 4.60 -14.48
C PRO A 157 -3.55 4.23 -13.77
N PHE A 158 -3.54 4.18 -12.43
CA PHE A 158 -4.71 3.88 -11.61
C PHE A 158 -5.64 5.08 -11.51
N LEU A 159 -5.11 6.28 -11.30
CA LEU A 159 -5.88 7.53 -11.23
C LEU A 159 -6.60 7.82 -12.55
N LYS A 160 -5.91 7.65 -13.68
CA LYS A 160 -6.49 7.82 -15.02
C LYS A 160 -7.58 6.81 -15.38
N SER A 161 -7.67 5.69 -14.65
CA SER A 161 -8.77 4.74 -14.86
C SER A 161 -10.14 5.34 -14.51
N GLY A 162 -10.17 6.36 -13.66
CA GLY A 162 -11.36 7.15 -13.31
C GLY A 162 -12.38 6.42 -12.44
N ASN A 163 -12.10 5.21 -12.00
CA ASN A 163 -13.02 4.41 -11.18
C ASN A 163 -12.42 4.11 -9.81
N ILE A 164 -12.24 5.17 -9.02
CA ILE A 164 -11.60 5.11 -7.70
C ILE A 164 -12.68 5.07 -6.63
N LEU A 165 -12.64 4.06 -5.76
CA LEU A 165 -13.56 3.87 -4.65
C LEU A 165 -13.16 4.70 -3.42
N GLY A 166 -11.87 4.86 -3.21
CA GLY A 166 -11.27 5.62 -2.12
C GLY A 166 -9.76 5.49 -2.12
N ILE A 167 -9.12 6.35 -1.37
CA ILE A 167 -7.66 6.38 -1.19
C ILE A 167 -7.40 6.56 0.29
N ASP A 168 -6.45 5.81 0.84
CA ASP A 168 -5.88 6.11 2.16
C ASP A 168 -4.37 6.26 2.12
N ILE A 169 -3.85 7.00 3.09
CA ILE A 169 -2.44 7.33 3.27
C ILE A 169 -2.10 7.15 4.74
N CYS A 170 -1.08 6.38 5.05
CA CYS A 170 -0.51 6.25 6.39
C CYS A 170 1.02 6.44 6.35
N GLY A 171 1.69 6.24 7.49
CA GLY A 171 3.13 6.36 7.59
C GLY A 171 3.56 7.71 8.16
N GLU A 172 3.05 8.07 9.35
CA GLU A 172 3.53 9.22 10.11
C GLU A 172 4.65 8.81 11.10
N CYS A 173 5.35 9.80 11.64
CA CYS A 173 6.45 9.58 12.56
C CYS A 173 5.99 9.04 13.92
N GLN A 174 6.95 8.49 14.66
CA GLN A 174 6.68 7.93 15.99
C GLN A 174 6.35 9.03 16.99
N GLN A 175 5.26 8.87 17.74
CA GLN A 175 4.95 9.72 18.90
C GLN A 175 5.97 9.49 20.02
N GLY A 176 6.32 10.57 20.73
CA GLY A 176 7.26 10.53 21.85
C GLY A 176 8.72 10.72 21.48
N MET A 177 9.02 11.09 20.24
CA MET A 177 10.34 11.58 19.84
C MET A 177 10.71 12.87 20.59
N PRO A 178 12.01 13.20 20.75
CA PRO A 178 12.43 14.53 21.21
C PRO A 178 11.82 15.63 20.33
N LEU A 179 11.32 16.69 20.96
CA LEU A 179 10.55 17.75 20.29
C LEU A 179 11.22 18.32 19.01
N PRO A 180 12.54 18.61 18.96
CA PRO A 180 13.16 19.08 17.73
C PRO A 180 13.06 18.10 16.57
N GLN A 181 13.30 16.80 16.83
CA GLN A 181 13.21 15.75 15.83
C GLN A 181 11.74 15.53 15.37
N TYR A 182 10.80 15.58 16.32
CA TYR A 182 9.38 15.50 16.01
C TYR A 182 8.94 16.61 15.08
N LEU A 183 9.35 17.87 15.34
CA LEU A 183 9.00 19.00 14.49
C LEU A 183 9.60 18.92 13.07
N GLU A 184 10.83 18.39 12.96
CA GLU A 184 11.46 18.14 11.65
C GLU A 184 10.71 17.04 10.88
N ALA A 185 10.37 15.94 11.53
CA ALA A 185 9.59 14.85 10.93
C ALA A 185 8.18 15.31 10.49
N GLU A 186 7.51 16.13 11.31
CA GLU A 186 6.20 16.71 10.98
C GLU A 186 6.28 17.64 9.77
N GLU A 187 7.36 18.42 9.62
CA GLU A 187 7.57 19.29 8.47
C GLU A 187 7.73 18.46 7.20
N ILE A 188 8.62 17.46 7.19
CA ILE A 188 8.85 16.55 6.05
C ILE A 188 7.54 15.83 5.68
N ASN A 189 6.88 15.21 6.64
CA ASN A 189 5.63 14.49 6.42
C ASN A 189 4.50 15.41 5.95
N GLY A 190 4.41 16.62 6.51
CA GLY A 190 3.41 17.61 6.16
C GLY A 190 3.54 18.09 4.71
N GLU A 191 4.77 18.34 4.24
CA GLU A 191 5.04 18.70 2.85
C GLU A 191 4.64 17.57 1.90
N THR A 192 5.03 16.34 2.18
CA THR A 192 4.66 15.17 1.39
C THR A 192 3.15 14.89 1.41
N ASN A 193 2.50 15.02 2.56
CA ASN A 193 1.05 14.86 2.65
C ASN A 193 0.33 15.88 1.78
N LYS A 194 0.81 17.15 1.80
CA LYS A 194 0.24 18.21 0.98
C LYS A 194 0.44 17.93 -0.52
N GLU A 195 1.64 17.55 -0.93
CA GLU A 195 1.94 17.24 -2.33
C GLU A 195 1.13 16.06 -2.83
N LEU A 196 1.07 14.95 -2.08
CA LEU A 196 0.23 13.81 -2.40
C LEU A 196 -1.26 14.19 -2.48
N PHE A 197 -1.76 14.98 -1.52
CA PHE A 197 -3.15 15.42 -1.54
C PHE A 197 -3.46 16.24 -2.79
N ASP A 198 -2.64 17.23 -3.11
CA ASP A 198 -2.81 18.11 -4.27
C ASP A 198 -2.75 17.28 -5.59
N PHE A 199 -1.79 16.36 -5.68
CA PHE A 199 -1.65 15.44 -6.82
C PHE A 199 -2.87 14.54 -6.97
N LEU A 200 -3.29 13.87 -5.90
CA LEU A 200 -4.44 12.96 -5.91
C LEU A 200 -5.75 13.71 -6.25
N MET A 201 -5.98 14.88 -5.66
CA MET A 201 -7.15 15.71 -5.97
C MET A 201 -7.18 16.15 -7.43
N HIS A 202 -6.02 16.44 -8.01
CA HIS A 202 -5.92 16.87 -9.41
C HIS A 202 -6.26 15.74 -10.40
N TYR A 203 -5.85 14.50 -10.09
CA TYR A 203 -5.93 13.38 -11.05
C TYR A 203 -7.02 12.35 -10.75
N SER A 204 -7.58 12.31 -9.54
CA SER A 204 -8.52 11.23 -9.18
C SER A 204 -9.96 11.45 -9.64
N HIS A 205 -10.35 12.68 -9.96
CA HIS A 205 -11.73 13.03 -10.32
C HIS A 205 -12.80 12.51 -9.34
N MET A 206 -12.44 12.36 -8.04
CA MET A 206 -13.32 11.85 -6.97
C MET A 206 -14.37 12.85 -6.52
#